data_b38168c9ab67d187e22ecb735a1e99dd
#
_entry.id   b38168c9ab67d187e22ecb735a1e99dd
#
_cell.length_a   1.000
_cell.length_b   1.000
_cell.length_c   1.000
_cell.angle_alpha   90.00
_cell.angle_beta   90.00
_cell.angle_gamma   90.00
#
_symmetry.space_group_name_H-M   'P 1'
#
loop_
_entity.id
_entity.type
_entity.pdbx_description
1 polymer ?
#
loop_
_entity_poly.entity_id
_entity_poly.type
_entity_poly.pdbx_seq_one_letter_code
_entity_poly.pdbx_strand_id
1 'polypeptide(L)'
;MINSELKCQICHQTGLRLMRVKEMMYGKRDEFNYGECLHCNCLQILEIPSNLGDFYPRNYYSYSSKKRKRPFKDWQRAIKRRWILNHPAWLNVLFYPLKNSCTHFWTYRRMGIKANAHFLDVGAGSGAHVQELHSANLHAIGIDPFINEDIIVDENILVKKGGLKDIDTDFDVISFHHSFEHIPEQLATLTLAKKHLKPRGKILIRIPTTSSYAFEEYQENWCQLDAPRHLYLHSHHSIKILAHQAGLIIDDLWCDSSEMQFIASEQYRSGISLLDPKSYVVNKKLSGWSKGAIAAFKKRAFDANHALKGDQICVVLSSDLAQT
;
A
#
# COMPACT_ATOMS: atom_id res chain seq x y z
N MET A 1 -6.40 -20.86 -17.83
CA MET A 1 -6.07 -22.30 -17.69
C MET A 1 -5.81 -22.57 -16.21
N ILE A 2 -6.31 -23.69 -15.67
CA ILE A 2 -6.05 -24.08 -14.28
C ILE A 2 -4.90 -25.08 -14.24
N ASN A 3 -3.95 -24.87 -13.33
CA ASN A 3 -2.90 -25.84 -13.03
C ASN A 3 -3.14 -26.39 -11.61
N SER A 4 -3.47 -27.69 -11.53
CA SER A 4 -3.80 -28.37 -10.28
C SER A 4 -2.59 -28.74 -9.43
N GLU A 5 -1.38 -28.68 -9.96
CA GLU A 5 -0.14 -29.08 -9.25
C GLU A 5 0.52 -27.89 -8.56
N LEU A 6 0.32 -26.67 -9.07
CA LEU A 6 0.91 -25.47 -8.48
C LEU A 6 0.30 -25.16 -7.12
N LYS A 7 1.15 -24.83 -6.16
CA LYS A 7 0.81 -24.57 -4.76
C LYS A 7 0.77 -23.07 -4.46
N CYS A 8 -0.26 -22.64 -3.75
CA CYS A 8 -0.34 -21.29 -3.23
C CYS A 8 0.66 -21.09 -2.08
N GLN A 9 1.45 -20.02 -2.13
CA GLN A 9 2.43 -19.69 -1.10
C GLN A 9 1.78 -19.20 0.21
N ILE A 10 0.51 -18.79 0.17
CA ILE A 10 -0.21 -18.25 1.33
C ILE A 10 -1.01 -19.33 2.07
N CYS A 11 -1.95 -20.00 1.39
CA CYS A 11 -2.79 -21.01 2.04
C CYS A 11 -2.29 -22.46 1.88
N HIS A 12 -1.23 -22.67 1.10
CA HIS A 12 -0.58 -23.93 0.82
C HIS A 12 -1.46 -24.97 0.09
N GLN A 13 -2.65 -24.60 -0.37
CA GLN A 13 -3.50 -25.44 -1.19
C GLN A 13 -3.02 -25.44 -2.64
N THR A 14 -3.29 -26.53 -3.36
CA THR A 14 -3.00 -26.65 -4.79
C THR A 14 -4.16 -26.14 -5.64
N GLY A 15 -3.90 -25.84 -6.90
CA GLY A 15 -4.88 -25.35 -7.85
C GLY A 15 -4.80 -23.82 -8.03
N LEU A 16 -4.06 -23.42 -9.07
CA LEU A 16 -3.94 -22.02 -9.44
C LEU A 16 -4.52 -21.78 -10.84
N ARG A 17 -5.31 -20.73 -10.99
CA ARG A 17 -5.74 -20.20 -12.29
C ARG A 17 -4.63 -19.32 -12.85
N LEU A 18 -4.06 -19.74 -13.98
CA LEU A 18 -2.95 -19.04 -14.61
C LEU A 18 -3.43 -17.76 -15.32
N MET A 19 -2.67 -16.69 -15.15
CA MET A 19 -2.88 -15.40 -15.78
C MET A 19 -1.53 -14.89 -16.31
N ARG A 20 -1.52 -14.38 -17.56
CA ARG A 20 -0.36 -13.72 -18.14
C ARG A 20 -0.53 -12.21 -18.05
N VAL A 21 0.41 -11.54 -17.43
CA VAL A 21 0.34 -10.11 -17.10
C VAL A 21 1.52 -9.38 -17.74
N LYS A 22 1.24 -8.22 -18.35
CA LYS A 22 2.24 -7.37 -18.98
C LYS A 22 2.74 -6.28 -18.02
N GLU A 23 4.03 -5.94 -18.14
CA GLU A 23 4.55 -4.71 -17.55
C GLU A 23 3.92 -3.49 -18.23
N MET A 24 3.10 -2.75 -17.51
CA MET A 24 2.31 -1.64 -18.03
C MET A 24 2.62 -0.30 -17.37
N MET A 25 3.46 -0.27 -16.34
CA MET A 25 3.83 0.98 -15.70
C MET A 25 4.75 1.82 -16.59
N TYR A 26 5.83 1.22 -17.08
CA TYR A 26 6.81 1.85 -17.97
C TYR A 26 6.56 1.55 -19.43
N GLY A 27 5.66 0.61 -19.75
CA GLY A 27 5.33 0.21 -21.10
C GLY A 27 6.38 -0.70 -21.75
N LYS A 28 7.19 -1.42 -20.95
CA LYS A 28 8.14 -2.43 -21.44
C LYS A 28 7.44 -3.61 -22.11
N ARG A 29 6.23 -3.95 -21.67
CA ARG A 29 5.40 -5.02 -22.23
C ARG A 29 5.93 -6.42 -22.01
N ASP A 30 6.99 -6.59 -21.20
CA ASP A 30 7.44 -7.92 -20.79
C ASP A 30 6.29 -8.67 -20.11
N GLU A 31 6.17 -9.97 -20.37
CA GLU A 31 5.07 -10.79 -19.86
C GLU A 31 5.54 -11.66 -18.71
N PHE A 32 4.71 -11.73 -17.66
CA PHE A 32 4.96 -12.50 -16.45
C PHE A 32 3.78 -13.43 -16.15
N ASN A 33 4.09 -14.62 -15.65
CA ASN A 33 3.08 -15.59 -15.27
C ASN A 33 2.69 -15.41 -13.80
N TYR A 34 1.39 -15.25 -13.58
CA TYR A 34 0.77 -15.21 -12.26
C TYR A 34 -0.18 -16.38 -12.09
N GLY A 35 -0.43 -16.75 -10.83
CA GLY A 35 -1.42 -17.76 -10.47
C GLY A 35 -2.37 -17.24 -9.40
N GLU A 36 -3.65 -17.25 -9.69
CA GLU A 36 -4.69 -16.96 -8.72
C GLU A 36 -5.13 -18.23 -8.02
N CYS A 37 -5.01 -18.28 -6.71
CA CYS A 37 -5.39 -19.43 -5.91
C CYS A 37 -6.91 -19.62 -5.90
N LEU A 38 -7.39 -20.83 -6.25
CA LEU A 38 -8.82 -21.16 -6.25
C LEU A 38 -9.43 -21.25 -4.85
N HIS A 39 -8.60 -21.33 -3.79
CA HIS A 39 -9.05 -21.46 -2.41
C HIS A 39 -9.05 -20.13 -1.66
N CYS A 40 -7.95 -19.38 -1.72
CA CYS A 40 -7.85 -18.12 -0.96
C CYS A 40 -7.89 -16.87 -1.83
N ASN A 41 -7.97 -16.99 -3.16
CA ASN A 41 -8.01 -15.91 -4.15
C ASN A 41 -6.81 -14.94 -4.06
N CYS A 42 -5.68 -15.38 -3.48
CA CYS A 42 -4.43 -14.66 -3.59
C CYS A 42 -3.90 -14.81 -5.02
N LEU A 43 -3.54 -13.71 -5.66
CA LEU A 43 -2.81 -13.73 -6.93
C LEU A 43 -1.33 -13.59 -6.60
N GLN A 44 -0.51 -14.51 -7.08
CA GLN A 44 0.93 -14.54 -6.83
C GLN A 44 1.71 -14.65 -8.14
N ILE A 45 2.88 -14.01 -8.20
CA ILE A 45 3.82 -14.27 -9.30
C ILE A 45 4.34 -15.71 -9.18
N LEU A 46 4.47 -16.43 -10.30
CA LEU A 46 4.93 -17.82 -10.27
C LEU A 46 6.45 -17.93 -10.24
N GLU A 47 7.13 -16.96 -10.84
CA GLU A 47 8.58 -16.87 -10.87
C GLU A 47 9.01 -15.41 -10.72
N ILE A 48 9.82 -15.11 -9.70
CA ILE A 48 10.41 -13.80 -9.53
C ILE A 48 11.59 -13.68 -10.50
N PRO A 49 11.56 -12.74 -11.44
CA PRO A 49 12.63 -12.63 -12.43
C PRO A 49 13.97 -12.26 -11.76
N SER A 50 15.05 -12.91 -12.18
CA SER A 50 16.40 -12.66 -11.64
C SER A 50 16.86 -11.21 -11.84
N ASN A 51 16.32 -10.52 -12.85
CA ASN A 51 16.56 -9.12 -13.16
C ASN A 51 15.44 -8.20 -12.64
N LEU A 52 14.73 -8.55 -11.57
CA LEU A 52 13.66 -7.73 -11.00
C LEU A 52 14.09 -6.28 -10.76
N GLY A 53 15.37 -6.04 -10.40
CA GLY A 53 15.92 -4.70 -10.22
C GLY A 53 15.81 -3.79 -11.44
N ASP A 54 15.76 -4.32 -12.67
CA ASP A 54 15.62 -3.54 -13.90
C ASP A 54 14.23 -2.88 -14.03
N PHE A 55 13.29 -3.32 -13.24
CA PHE A 55 11.93 -2.77 -13.14
C PHE A 55 11.79 -1.68 -12.06
N TYR A 56 12.89 -1.34 -11.38
CA TYR A 56 13.01 -0.23 -10.42
C TYR A 56 14.06 0.76 -10.89
N PRO A 57 13.76 1.62 -11.86
CA PRO A 57 14.73 2.58 -12.36
C PRO A 57 15.15 3.59 -11.27
N ARG A 58 16.34 4.20 -11.41
CA ARG A 58 16.90 5.15 -10.44
C ARG A 58 15.98 6.33 -10.09
N ASN A 59 15.07 6.70 -10.98
CA ASN A 59 14.05 7.73 -10.79
C ASN A 59 12.68 7.15 -10.38
N TYR A 60 12.66 5.93 -9.86
CA TYR A 60 11.43 5.33 -9.37
C TYR A 60 10.78 6.27 -8.35
N TYR A 61 9.45 6.45 -8.47
CA TYR A 61 8.72 7.49 -7.73
C TYR A 61 8.89 7.40 -6.21
N SER A 62 9.07 6.21 -5.64
CA SER A 62 9.27 6.00 -4.20
C SER A 62 10.62 6.52 -3.70
N TYR A 63 11.63 6.65 -4.58
CA TYR A 63 12.96 7.14 -4.21
C TYR A 63 13.18 8.62 -4.49
N SER A 64 12.24 9.30 -5.13
CA SER A 64 12.38 10.72 -5.49
C SER A 64 11.58 11.63 -4.57
N SER A 65 12.24 12.35 -3.68
CA SER A 65 11.62 13.31 -2.75
C SER A 65 11.54 14.74 -3.28
N LYS A 66 11.44 14.97 -4.60
CA LYS A 66 11.35 16.33 -5.17
C LYS A 66 10.02 17.04 -4.84
N LYS A 67 9.67 17.14 -3.56
CA LYS A 67 8.60 18.05 -3.13
C LYS A 67 9.16 19.47 -3.08
N ARG A 68 8.62 20.37 -3.91
CA ARG A 68 8.89 21.81 -3.85
C ARG A 68 8.46 22.30 -2.46
N LYS A 69 9.41 22.76 -1.63
CA LYS A 69 9.13 23.32 -0.30
C LYS A 69 8.08 24.44 -0.44
N ARG A 70 6.99 24.34 0.31
CA ARG A 70 5.93 25.36 0.40
C ARG A 70 5.64 25.62 1.90
N PRO A 71 6.52 26.36 2.60
CA PRO A 71 6.56 26.38 4.06
C PRO A 71 5.21 26.70 4.70
N PHE A 72 4.46 27.69 4.17
CA PHE A 72 3.14 28.03 4.70
C PHE A 72 2.10 26.89 4.54
N LYS A 73 2.06 26.24 3.37
CA LYS A 73 1.15 25.10 3.15
C LYS A 73 1.54 23.88 3.97
N ASP A 74 2.84 23.66 4.16
CA ASP A 74 3.35 22.53 4.93
C ASP A 74 3.07 22.75 6.43
N TRP A 75 3.20 23.96 6.94
CA TRP A 75 2.78 24.36 8.28
C TRP A 75 1.26 24.18 8.51
N GLN A 76 0.43 24.63 7.57
CA GLN A 76 -1.03 24.42 7.66
C GLN A 76 -1.39 22.93 7.69
N ARG A 77 -0.69 22.10 6.89
CA ARG A 77 -0.89 20.64 6.90
C ARG A 77 -0.46 20.01 8.23
N ALA A 78 0.65 20.47 8.81
CA ALA A 78 1.13 19.99 10.11
C ALA A 78 0.11 20.27 11.22
N ILE A 79 -0.41 21.50 11.33
CA ILE A 79 -1.46 21.86 12.29
C ILE A 79 -2.66 20.92 12.13
N LYS A 80 -3.10 20.71 10.89
CA LYS A 80 -4.25 19.89 10.58
C LYS A 80 -4.05 18.42 10.97
N ARG A 81 -2.86 17.85 10.71
CA ARG A 81 -2.50 16.48 11.09
C ARG A 81 -2.59 16.29 12.59
N ARG A 82 -2.01 17.24 13.36
CA ARG A 82 -2.10 17.27 14.83
C ARG A 82 -3.55 17.40 15.30
N TRP A 83 -4.33 18.25 14.65
CA TRP A 83 -5.75 18.42 14.96
C TRP A 83 -6.52 17.12 14.78
N ILE A 84 -6.35 16.43 13.65
CA ILE A 84 -7.03 15.16 13.35
C ILE A 84 -6.74 14.12 14.43
N LEU A 85 -5.51 14.01 14.90
CA LEU A 85 -5.12 13.03 15.91
C LEU A 85 -5.68 13.34 17.32
N ASN A 86 -5.75 14.63 17.68
CA ASN A 86 -5.97 15.04 19.09
C ASN A 86 -7.41 15.46 19.38
N HIS A 87 -8.28 15.66 18.40
CA HIS A 87 -9.63 16.17 18.66
C HIS A 87 -10.74 15.16 18.31
N PRO A 88 -11.89 15.19 18.99
CA PRO A 88 -13.02 14.31 18.71
C PRO A 88 -13.54 14.38 17.27
N ALA A 89 -14.09 13.28 16.76
CA ALA A 89 -14.52 13.16 15.36
C ALA A 89 -15.56 14.21 14.97
N TRP A 90 -16.47 14.58 15.86
CA TRP A 90 -17.53 15.56 15.60
C TRP A 90 -17.02 16.99 15.37
N LEU A 91 -15.85 17.35 15.95
CA LEU A 91 -15.20 18.63 15.67
C LEU A 91 -14.57 18.67 14.26
N ASN A 92 -14.34 17.52 13.64
CA ASN A 92 -13.69 17.46 12.33
C ASN A 92 -14.58 17.94 11.17
N VAL A 93 -15.87 18.14 11.40
CA VAL A 93 -16.77 18.74 10.41
C VAL A 93 -16.22 20.09 9.91
N LEU A 94 -15.56 20.87 10.78
CA LEU A 94 -14.90 22.14 10.43
C LEU A 94 -13.72 21.96 9.47
N PHE A 95 -13.12 20.76 9.41
CA PHE A 95 -11.96 20.45 8.58
C PHE A 95 -12.29 19.47 7.43
N TYR A 96 -13.59 19.19 7.20
CA TYR A 96 -14.03 18.28 6.14
C TYR A 96 -13.46 18.59 4.74
N PRO A 97 -13.39 19.86 4.28
CA PRO A 97 -12.80 20.18 2.98
C PRO A 97 -11.33 19.74 2.85
N LEU A 98 -10.69 19.51 3.97
CA LEU A 98 -9.28 19.16 4.08
C LEU A 98 -9.04 17.64 4.20
N LYS A 99 -10.08 16.80 4.16
CA LYS A 99 -10.00 15.33 4.31
C LYS A 99 -9.02 14.70 3.31
N ASN A 100 -9.11 15.09 2.04
CA ASN A 100 -8.32 14.49 0.96
C ASN A 100 -6.80 14.74 1.06
N SER A 101 -6.35 15.70 1.87
CA SER A 101 -4.92 16.02 2.02
C SER A 101 -4.26 15.37 3.23
N CYS A 102 -4.98 14.54 4.01
CA CYS A 102 -4.50 13.93 5.25
C CYS A 102 -5.09 12.53 5.45
N THR A 103 -5.22 11.75 4.38
CA THR A 103 -5.88 10.43 4.40
C THR A 103 -5.28 9.51 5.43
N HIS A 104 -3.95 9.39 5.51
CA HIS A 104 -3.25 8.54 6.48
C HIS A 104 -3.57 8.92 7.93
N PHE A 105 -3.74 10.21 8.24
CA PHE A 105 -4.03 10.66 9.61
C PHE A 105 -5.46 10.32 10.06
N TRP A 106 -6.41 10.18 9.13
CA TRP A 106 -7.72 9.63 9.42
C TRP A 106 -7.64 8.13 9.72
N THR A 107 -6.78 7.41 9.01
CA THR A 107 -6.44 6.01 9.29
C THR A 107 -5.89 5.86 10.71
N TYR A 108 -4.85 6.62 11.07
CA TYR A 108 -4.24 6.54 12.42
C TYR A 108 -5.22 6.90 13.52
N ARG A 109 -6.08 7.91 13.27
CA ARG A 109 -7.15 8.23 14.19
C ARG A 109 -8.15 7.08 14.34
N ARG A 110 -8.57 6.44 13.24
CA ARG A 110 -9.45 5.26 13.26
C ARG A 110 -8.83 4.12 14.08
N MET A 111 -7.53 3.96 14.01
CA MET A 111 -6.75 3.02 14.83
C MET A 111 -6.63 3.43 16.30
N GLY A 112 -7.08 4.62 16.70
CA GLY A 112 -6.96 5.15 18.06
C GLY A 112 -5.56 5.63 18.43
N ILE A 113 -4.71 5.93 17.43
CA ILE A 113 -3.34 6.39 17.65
C ILE A 113 -3.35 7.80 18.22
N LYS A 114 -2.56 7.99 19.29
CA LYS A 114 -2.40 9.26 20.00
C LYS A 114 -1.09 9.97 19.57
N ALA A 115 -0.99 11.25 19.93
CA ALA A 115 0.27 11.99 19.80
C ALA A 115 1.40 11.28 20.57
N ASN A 116 2.64 11.48 20.10
CA ASN A 116 3.87 10.87 20.62
C ASN A 116 3.98 9.34 20.43
N ALA A 117 3.10 8.70 19.67
CA ALA A 117 3.26 7.30 19.31
C ALA A 117 4.53 7.08 18.48
N HIS A 118 5.17 5.93 18.70
CA HIS A 118 6.37 5.50 17.97
C HIS A 118 5.97 4.66 16.75
N PHE A 119 6.43 5.09 15.58
CA PHE A 119 6.15 4.47 14.29
C PHE A 119 7.39 3.89 13.64
N LEU A 120 7.23 2.72 13.04
CA LEU A 120 8.14 2.19 12.05
C LEU A 120 7.41 2.10 10.71
N ASP A 121 7.97 2.72 9.67
CA ASP A 121 7.46 2.61 8.29
C ASP A 121 8.39 1.67 7.50
N VAL A 122 7.86 0.52 7.08
CA VAL A 122 8.63 -0.53 6.39
C VAL A 122 8.47 -0.38 4.88
N GLY A 123 9.59 -0.24 4.18
CA GLY A 123 9.61 0.14 2.76
C GLY A 123 9.37 1.64 2.60
N ALA A 124 10.01 2.46 3.44
CA ALA A 124 9.78 3.90 3.54
C ALA A 124 10.27 4.71 2.34
N GLY A 125 11.08 4.12 1.45
CA GLY A 125 11.63 4.78 0.28
C GLY A 125 12.34 6.09 0.64
N SER A 126 11.87 7.19 0.06
CA SER A 126 12.42 8.54 0.31
C SER A 126 12.12 9.13 1.70
N GLY A 127 11.40 8.42 2.56
CA GLY A 127 11.00 8.90 3.88
C GLY A 127 9.92 9.99 3.89
N ALA A 128 9.24 10.20 2.76
CA ALA A 128 8.23 11.26 2.67
C ALA A 128 7.09 11.08 3.67
N HIS A 129 6.70 9.82 3.94
CA HIS A 129 5.67 9.50 4.92
C HIS A 129 6.18 9.70 6.36
N VAL A 130 7.42 9.30 6.64
CA VAL A 130 8.08 9.53 7.93
C VAL A 130 8.13 11.02 8.28
N GLN A 131 8.48 11.89 7.31
CA GLN A 131 8.45 13.35 7.49
C GLN A 131 7.03 13.86 7.80
N GLU A 132 6.00 13.26 7.18
CA GLU A 132 4.62 13.59 7.48
C GLU A 132 4.24 13.23 8.92
N LEU A 133 4.69 12.08 9.43
CA LEU A 133 4.49 11.65 10.81
C LEU A 133 5.18 12.59 11.80
N HIS A 134 6.44 12.97 11.55
CA HIS A 134 7.15 13.97 12.38
C HIS A 134 6.39 15.30 12.45
N SER A 135 5.83 15.77 11.31
CA SER A 135 5.06 17.02 11.28
C SER A 135 3.80 16.99 12.17
N ALA A 136 3.35 15.80 12.54
CA ALA A 136 2.20 15.58 13.42
C ALA A 136 2.58 15.31 14.89
N ASN A 137 3.86 15.48 15.27
CA ASN A 137 4.41 15.15 16.57
C ASN A 137 4.35 13.65 16.89
N LEU A 138 4.58 12.81 15.88
CA LEU A 138 4.77 11.38 16.07
C LEU A 138 6.26 11.07 15.97
N HIS A 139 6.74 10.12 16.77
CA HIS A 139 8.11 9.63 16.68
C HIS A 139 8.16 8.55 15.61
N ALA A 140 8.82 8.80 14.50
CA ALA A 140 8.81 7.87 13.38
C ALA A 140 10.22 7.66 12.81
N ILE A 141 10.49 6.43 12.41
CA ILE A 141 11.64 6.04 11.60
C ILE A 141 11.17 5.15 10.46
N GLY A 142 11.81 5.29 9.31
CA GLY A 142 11.62 4.39 8.18
C GLY A 142 12.74 3.36 8.08
N ILE A 143 12.45 2.23 7.46
CA ILE A 143 13.47 1.29 6.98
C ILE A 143 13.19 0.94 5.53
N ASP A 144 14.27 0.80 4.74
CA ASP A 144 14.15 0.38 3.36
C ASP A 144 15.47 -0.29 2.90
N PRO A 145 15.45 -1.55 2.44
CA PRO A 145 16.66 -2.26 2.02
C PRO A 145 17.21 -1.77 0.67
N PHE A 146 16.40 -1.06 -0.13
CA PHE A 146 16.73 -0.69 -1.50
C PHE A 146 17.25 0.74 -1.66
N ILE A 147 17.27 1.55 -0.61
CA ILE A 147 17.96 2.86 -0.63
C ILE A 147 19.47 2.67 -0.66
N ASN A 148 20.20 3.62 -1.22
CA ASN A 148 21.65 3.53 -1.35
C ASN A 148 22.37 3.64 0.00
N GLU A 149 21.89 4.53 0.87
CA GLU A 149 22.43 4.86 2.19
C GLU A 149 21.32 5.39 3.11
N ASP A 150 21.60 5.52 4.39
CA ASP A 150 20.67 6.12 5.35
C ASP A 150 20.28 7.53 4.93
N ILE A 151 18.99 7.86 5.03
CA ILE A 151 18.50 9.21 4.78
C ILE A 151 18.50 9.98 6.10
N ILE A 152 19.30 11.02 6.17
CA ILE A 152 19.50 11.86 7.36
C ILE A 152 18.84 13.22 7.12
N VAL A 153 18.06 13.68 8.10
CA VAL A 153 17.45 15.02 8.12
C VAL A 153 17.68 15.64 9.49
N ASP A 154 18.23 16.86 9.53
CA ASP A 154 18.51 17.58 10.77
C ASP A 154 19.29 16.71 11.78
N GLU A 155 20.37 16.05 11.31
CA GLU A 155 21.27 15.15 12.07
C GLU A 155 20.61 13.86 12.60
N ASN A 156 19.34 13.63 12.32
CA ASN A 156 18.63 12.41 12.71
C ASN A 156 18.40 11.47 11.51
N ILE A 157 18.51 10.16 11.75
CA ILE A 157 18.16 9.17 10.73
C ILE A 157 16.64 9.21 10.53
N LEU A 158 16.24 9.58 9.32
CA LEU A 158 14.84 9.54 8.88
C LEU A 158 14.46 8.16 8.35
N VAL A 159 15.32 7.59 7.50
CA VAL A 159 15.19 6.23 6.97
C VAL A 159 16.52 5.51 7.09
N LYS A 160 16.53 4.38 7.76
CA LYS A 160 17.68 3.49 7.89
C LYS A 160 17.70 2.51 6.71
N LYS A 161 18.87 2.33 6.10
CA LYS A 161 19.06 1.26 5.12
C LYS A 161 19.08 -0.08 5.83
N GLY A 162 18.11 -0.94 5.53
CA GLY A 162 18.03 -2.26 6.15
C GLY A 162 16.61 -2.79 6.20
N GLY A 163 16.42 -3.89 6.92
CA GLY A 163 15.14 -4.56 7.12
C GLY A 163 14.74 -4.64 8.60
N LEU A 164 13.61 -5.29 8.87
CA LEU A 164 13.10 -5.48 10.24
C LEU A 164 14.09 -6.17 11.19
N LYS A 165 14.96 -7.04 10.67
CA LYS A 165 16.01 -7.72 11.45
C LYS A 165 17.09 -6.78 12.02
N ASP A 166 17.19 -5.58 11.46
CA ASP A 166 18.20 -4.57 11.84
C ASP A 166 17.64 -3.55 12.84
N ILE A 167 16.41 -3.81 13.36
CA ILE A 167 15.69 -3.02 14.34
C ILE A 167 15.84 -3.67 15.72
N ASP A 168 16.09 -2.86 16.75
CA ASP A 168 16.30 -3.25 18.14
C ASP A 168 15.31 -2.61 19.13
N THR A 169 14.32 -1.89 18.61
CA THR A 169 13.33 -1.15 19.41
C THR A 169 11.90 -1.59 19.07
N ASP A 170 10.97 -1.27 19.98
CA ASP A 170 9.55 -1.60 19.83
C ASP A 170 8.71 -0.36 19.49
N PHE A 171 7.61 -0.58 18.76
CA PHE A 171 6.77 0.46 18.19
C PHE A 171 5.31 0.33 18.60
N ASP A 172 4.64 1.47 18.68
CA ASP A 172 3.18 1.52 18.83
C ASP A 172 2.48 1.17 17.51
N VAL A 173 3.13 1.51 16.38
CA VAL A 173 2.63 1.19 15.03
C VAL A 173 3.78 0.78 14.13
N ILE A 174 3.60 -0.33 13.43
CA ILE A 174 4.43 -0.73 12.29
C ILE A 174 3.56 -0.65 11.04
N SER A 175 3.99 0.12 10.03
CA SER A 175 3.21 0.34 8.81
C SER A 175 3.91 -0.18 7.57
N PHE A 176 3.09 -0.72 6.65
CA PHE A 176 3.46 -1.13 5.31
C PHE A 176 2.55 -0.37 4.33
N HIS A 177 3.05 0.72 3.76
CA HIS A 177 2.32 1.52 2.79
C HIS A 177 2.78 1.21 1.37
N HIS A 178 2.06 0.35 0.65
CA HIS A 178 2.46 -0.12 -0.69
C HIS A 178 3.89 -0.67 -0.72
N SER A 179 4.20 -1.51 0.25
CA SER A 179 5.49 -2.18 0.37
C SER A 179 5.35 -3.67 0.64
N PHE A 180 4.27 -4.10 1.30
CA PHE A 180 4.08 -5.49 1.69
C PHE A 180 3.89 -6.42 0.50
N GLU A 181 3.23 -5.96 -0.56
CA GLU A 181 3.02 -6.67 -1.81
C GLU A 181 4.31 -6.98 -2.60
N HIS A 182 5.42 -6.29 -2.27
CA HIS A 182 6.73 -6.50 -2.87
C HIS A 182 7.62 -7.46 -2.07
N ILE A 183 7.19 -7.89 -0.88
CA ILE A 183 7.99 -8.71 0.04
C ILE A 183 7.79 -10.20 -0.28
N PRO A 184 8.86 -10.95 -0.61
CA PRO A 184 8.73 -12.38 -0.89
C PRO A 184 8.42 -13.21 0.37
N GLU A 185 9.04 -12.90 1.51
CA GLU A 185 8.93 -13.66 2.76
C GLU A 185 7.89 -13.05 3.72
N GLN A 186 6.62 -13.01 3.28
CA GLN A 186 5.57 -12.26 3.97
C GLN A 186 5.24 -12.79 5.37
N LEU A 187 5.16 -14.10 5.56
CA LEU A 187 4.90 -14.70 6.87
C LEU A 187 6.02 -14.41 7.87
N ALA A 188 7.27 -14.57 7.44
CA ALA A 188 8.43 -14.26 8.27
C ALA A 188 8.47 -12.77 8.62
N THR A 189 8.12 -11.89 7.68
CA THR A 189 8.05 -10.45 7.88
C THR A 189 6.99 -10.07 8.91
N LEU A 190 5.77 -10.62 8.84
CA LEU A 190 4.73 -10.35 9.82
C LEU A 190 5.08 -10.90 11.21
N THR A 191 5.67 -12.10 11.25
CA THR A 191 6.13 -12.71 12.50
C THR A 191 7.19 -11.85 13.18
N LEU A 192 8.11 -11.28 12.40
CA LEU A 192 9.14 -10.38 12.90
C LEU A 192 8.56 -9.02 13.31
N ALA A 193 7.67 -8.44 12.50
CA ALA A 193 6.98 -7.20 12.84
C ALA A 193 6.21 -7.34 14.17
N LYS A 194 5.52 -8.47 14.39
CA LYS A 194 4.84 -8.76 15.66
C LYS A 194 5.79 -8.68 16.87
N LYS A 195 7.04 -9.16 16.73
CA LYS A 195 8.01 -9.12 17.84
C LYS A 195 8.44 -7.71 18.23
N HIS A 196 8.36 -6.78 17.29
CA HIS A 196 8.69 -5.36 17.51
C HIS A 196 7.47 -4.50 17.86
N LEU A 197 6.33 -5.11 18.19
CA LEU A 197 5.18 -4.37 18.70
C LEU A 197 5.28 -4.20 20.22
N LYS A 198 5.08 -2.97 20.69
CA LYS A 198 4.78 -2.69 22.08
C LYS A 198 3.47 -3.38 22.50
N PRO A 199 3.23 -3.55 23.80
CA PRO A 199 1.92 -3.99 24.29
C PRO A 199 0.79 -3.11 23.71
N ARG A 200 -0.23 -3.73 23.08
CA ARG A 200 -1.32 -3.06 22.35
C ARG A 200 -0.88 -2.34 21.08
N GLY A 201 0.34 -2.55 20.61
CA GLY A 201 0.82 -2.04 19.32
C GLY A 201 0.05 -2.66 18.15
N LYS A 202 0.06 -1.99 17.00
CA LYS A 202 -0.68 -2.37 15.80
C LYS A 202 0.19 -2.41 14.56
N ILE A 203 -0.12 -3.32 13.65
CA ILE A 203 0.44 -3.33 12.31
C ILE A 203 -0.62 -2.78 11.36
N LEU A 204 -0.25 -1.82 10.52
CA LEU A 204 -1.07 -1.32 9.43
C LEU A 204 -0.50 -1.81 8.10
N ILE A 205 -1.31 -2.55 7.34
CA ILE A 205 -0.97 -2.96 5.97
C ILE A 205 -1.92 -2.25 5.02
N ARG A 206 -1.39 -1.48 4.06
CA ARG A 206 -2.15 -0.82 3.02
C ARG A 206 -1.63 -1.25 1.66
N ILE A 207 -2.41 -2.10 0.97
CA ILE A 207 -2.01 -2.83 -0.23
C ILE A 207 -3.16 -2.96 -1.24
N PRO A 208 -2.86 -3.25 -2.51
CA PRO A 208 -3.87 -3.68 -3.48
C PRO A 208 -4.54 -4.99 -3.07
N THR A 209 -5.79 -5.18 -3.52
CA THR A 209 -6.56 -6.41 -3.24
C THR A 209 -7.28 -6.95 -4.47
N THR A 210 -7.23 -8.30 -4.62
CA THR A 210 -8.01 -9.01 -5.65
C THR A 210 -9.51 -9.06 -5.32
N SER A 211 -9.92 -8.77 -4.09
CA SER A 211 -11.34 -8.73 -3.68
C SER A 211 -12.10 -7.50 -4.18
N SER A 212 -11.77 -6.99 -5.36
CA SER A 212 -12.24 -5.71 -5.87
C SER A 212 -13.02 -5.81 -7.17
N TYR A 213 -13.96 -4.89 -7.38
CA TYR A 213 -14.64 -4.75 -8.68
C TYR A 213 -13.68 -4.46 -9.83
N ALA A 214 -12.59 -3.72 -9.57
CA ALA A 214 -11.60 -3.44 -10.60
C ALA A 214 -10.87 -4.72 -11.04
N PHE A 215 -10.45 -5.59 -10.13
CA PHE A 215 -9.84 -6.86 -10.51
C PHE A 215 -10.85 -7.79 -11.21
N GLU A 216 -12.09 -7.87 -10.71
CA GLU A 216 -13.15 -8.68 -11.35
C GLU A 216 -13.42 -8.26 -12.80
N GLU A 217 -13.38 -6.94 -13.10
CA GLU A 217 -13.70 -6.39 -14.42
C GLU A 217 -12.50 -6.37 -15.39
N TYR A 218 -11.32 -6.00 -14.89
CA TYR A 218 -10.17 -5.72 -15.76
C TYR A 218 -9.18 -6.88 -15.87
N GLN A 219 -9.21 -7.83 -14.95
CA GLN A 219 -8.35 -9.01 -14.93
C GLN A 219 -6.89 -8.64 -15.21
N GLU A 220 -6.26 -9.17 -16.28
CA GLU A 220 -4.88 -8.89 -16.68
C GLU A 220 -4.60 -7.41 -17.03
N ASN A 221 -5.64 -6.60 -17.19
CA ASN A 221 -5.53 -5.15 -17.43
C ASN A 221 -5.76 -4.31 -16.16
N TRP A 222 -5.93 -4.95 -14.99
CA TRP A 222 -6.05 -4.21 -13.74
C TRP A 222 -4.74 -3.49 -13.41
N CYS A 223 -4.80 -2.18 -13.17
CA CYS A 223 -3.61 -1.33 -13.02
C CYS A 223 -2.74 -1.66 -11.80
N GLN A 224 -3.32 -2.27 -10.77
CA GLN A 224 -2.59 -2.66 -9.56
C GLN A 224 -1.87 -4.01 -9.68
N LEU A 225 -1.93 -4.69 -10.83
CA LEU A 225 -1.11 -5.89 -11.05
C LEU A 225 0.37 -5.55 -11.00
N ASP A 226 0.74 -4.41 -11.54
CA ASP A 226 2.09 -3.81 -11.51
C ASP A 226 3.24 -4.83 -11.66
N ALA A 227 3.08 -5.75 -12.62
CA ALA A 227 4.03 -6.81 -12.88
C ALA A 227 5.40 -6.29 -13.36
N PRO A 228 6.50 -6.89 -12.94
CA PRO A 228 6.63 -7.99 -11.98
C PRO A 228 6.86 -7.53 -10.52
N ARG A 229 6.65 -6.25 -10.20
CA ARG A 229 6.97 -5.63 -8.90
C ARG A 229 6.09 -6.15 -7.76
N HIS A 230 4.79 -6.34 -8.00
CA HIS A 230 3.88 -6.93 -7.04
C HIS A 230 4.00 -8.46 -7.08
N LEU A 231 4.57 -9.02 -6.02
CA LEU A 231 4.78 -10.47 -5.91
C LEU A 231 3.51 -11.17 -5.45
N TYR A 232 2.74 -10.50 -4.59
CA TYR A 232 1.47 -11.00 -4.05
C TYR A 232 0.41 -9.91 -4.04
N LEU A 233 -0.77 -10.27 -4.51
CA LEU A 233 -1.97 -9.44 -4.44
C LEU A 233 -3.01 -10.21 -3.62
N HIS A 234 -3.22 -9.77 -2.40
CA HIS A 234 -4.07 -10.47 -1.45
C HIS A 234 -5.56 -10.24 -1.72
N SER A 235 -6.35 -11.29 -1.52
CA SER A 235 -7.78 -11.16 -1.23
C SER A 235 -7.99 -10.85 0.26
N HIS A 236 -9.21 -10.46 0.65
CA HIS A 236 -9.58 -10.35 2.06
C HIS A 236 -9.44 -11.68 2.80
N HIS A 237 -9.61 -12.81 2.11
CA HIS A 237 -9.47 -14.14 2.69
C HIS A 237 -7.99 -14.51 2.88
N SER A 238 -7.15 -14.28 1.87
CA SER A 238 -5.74 -14.65 1.95
C SER A 238 -4.98 -13.83 2.98
N ILE A 239 -5.27 -12.53 3.14
CA ILE A 239 -4.63 -11.71 4.17
C ILE A 239 -5.03 -12.15 5.59
N LYS A 240 -6.28 -12.64 5.76
CA LYS A 240 -6.75 -13.21 7.02
C LYS A 240 -6.01 -14.50 7.37
N ILE A 241 -5.81 -15.38 6.38
CA ILE A 241 -5.02 -16.61 6.57
C ILE A 241 -3.59 -16.28 7.00
N LEU A 242 -2.94 -15.36 6.29
CA LEU A 242 -1.57 -14.96 6.58
C LEU A 242 -1.43 -14.32 7.96
N ALA A 243 -2.35 -13.44 8.35
CA ALA A 243 -2.38 -12.84 9.68
C ALA A 243 -2.49 -13.91 10.77
N HIS A 244 -3.41 -14.86 10.62
CA HIS A 244 -3.59 -15.96 11.56
C HIS A 244 -2.33 -16.85 11.67
N GLN A 245 -1.68 -17.17 10.56
CA GLN A 245 -0.40 -17.92 10.54
C GLN A 245 0.71 -17.18 11.29
N ALA A 246 0.73 -15.84 11.26
CA ALA A 246 1.65 -15.02 12.03
C ALA A 246 1.24 -14.85 13.53
N GLY A 247 0.12 -15.45 13.95
CA GLY A 247 -0.44 -15.28 15.29
C GLY A 247 -0.93 -13.86 15.54
N LEU A 248 -1.53 -13.25 14.51
CA LEU A 248 -2.14 -11.92 14.55
C LEU A 248 -3.64 -12.03 14.26
N ILE A 249 -4.42 -11.09 14.78
CA ILE A 249 -5.84 -10.93 14.49
C ILE A 249 -6.08 -9.67 13.67
N ILE A 250 -7.12 -9.66 12.85
CA ILE A 250 -7.56 -8.47 12.13
C ILE A 250 -8.52 -7.69 13.03
N ASP A 251 -8.10 -6.53 13.50
CA ASP A 251 -8.93 -5.60 14.28
C ASP A 251 -9.91 -4.84 13.40
N ASP A 252 -9.46 -4.44 12.20
CA ASP A 252 -10.25 -3.61 11.29
C ASP A 252 -9.78 -3.79 9.84
N LEU A 253 -10.72 -3.64 8.89
CA LEU A 253 -10.44 -3.68 7.45
C LEU A 253 -11.40 -2.74 6.72
N TRP A 254 -10.85 -1.90 5.82
CA TRP A 254 -11.65 -1.02 4.95
C TRP A 254 -10.92 -0.77 3.64
N CYS A 255 -11.65 -0.25 2.65
CA CYS A 255 -11.08 0.19 1.37
C CYS A 255 -10.91 1.72 1.34
N ASP A 256 -9.85 2.20 0.70
CA ASP A 256 -9.57 3.62 0.48
C ASP A 256 -9.12 3.93 -0.96
N SER A 257 -9.62 3.16 -1.91
CA SER A 257 -9.35 3.28 -3.33
C SER A 257 -9.81 4.61 -3.92
N SER A 258 -9.14 5.04 -4.97
CA SER A 258 -9.52 6.21 -5.76
C SER A 258 -10.07 5.83 -7.12
N GLU A 259 -10.52 6.83 -7.89
CA GLU A 259 -10.94 6.67 -9.28
C GLU A 259 -9.86 6.08 -10.19
N MET A 260 -8.60 6.11 -9.76
CA MET A 260 -7.47 5.63 -10.54
C MET A 260 -7.56 4.13 -10.85
N GLN A 261 -8.19 3.32 -9.97
CA GLN A 261 -8.44 1.91 -10.20
C GLN A 261 -9.17 1.63 -11.53
N PHE A 262 -10.08 2.53 -11.93
CA PHE A 262 -10.83 2.42 -13.17
C PHE A 262 -10.12 3.15 -14.32
N ILE A 263 -9.69 4.40 -14.10
CA ILE A 263 -9.06 5.21 -15.15
C ILE A 263 -7.81 4.54 -15.71
N ALA A 264 -6.91 4.08 -14.85
CA ALA A 264 -5.66 3.47 -15.29
C ALA A 264 -5.88 2.07 -15.88
N SER A 265 -6.84 1.30 -15.36
CA SER A 265 -7.18 -0.02 -15.92
C SER A 265 -7.82 0.08 -17.31
N GLU A 266 -8.69 1.07 -17.53
CA GLU A 266 -9.22 1.39 -18.87
C GLU A 266 -8.11 1.76 -19.85
N GLN A 267 -7.13 2.54 -19.39
CA GLN A 267 -5.98 2.90 -20.21
C GLN A 267 -5.11 1.67 -20.52
N TYR A 268 -4.88 0.77 -19.57
CA TYR A 268 -4.16 -0.49 -19.80
C TYR A 268 -4.89 -1.36 -20.84
N ARG A 269 -6.21 -1.50 -20.72
CA ARG A 269 -7.05 -2.21 -21.69
C ARG A 269 -6.96 -1.60 -23.10
N SER A 270 -6.77 -0.29 -23.18
CA SER A 270 -6.56 0.45 -24.44
C SER A 270 -5.09 0.47 -24.89
N GLY A 271 -4.20 -0.26 -24.22
CA GLY A 271 -2.80 -0.32 -24.56
C GLY A 271 -1.98 0.92 -24.14
N ILE A 272 -2.49 1.81 -23.31
CA ILE A 272 -1.79 2.98 -22.79
C ILE A 272 -1.15 2.63 -21.45
N SER A 273 0.17 2.71 -21.34
CA SER A 273 0.90 2.46 -20.09
C SER A 273 0.75 3.62 -19.10
N LEU A 274 1.04 3.36 -17.80
CA LEU A 274 0.81 4.34 -16.74
C LEU A 274 1.62 5.63 -16.96
N LEU A 275 2.85 5.51 -17.43
CA LEU A 275 3.76 6.64 -17.66
C LEU A 275 3.80 7.10 -19.13
N ASP A 276 2.87 6.63 -19.97
CA ASP A 276 2.70 7.14 -21.33
C ASP A 276 2.34 8.63 -21.30
N PRO A 277 2.85 9.47 -22.21
CA PRO A 277 2.48 10.88 -22.30
C PRO A 277 0.97 11.16 -22.41
N LYS A 278 0.19 10.21 -22.94
CA LYS A 278 -1.28 10.28 -23.01
C LYS A 278 -1.98 9.76 -21.78
N SER A 279 -1.24 9.21 -20.80
CA SER A 279 -1.83 8.72 -19.58
C SER A 279 -2.42 9.85 -18.73
N TYR A 280 -3.51 9.56 -18.03
CA TYR A 280 -4.16 10.49 -17.10
C TYR A 280 -3.23 10.91 -15.95
N VAL A 281 -2.34 10.02 -15.52
CA VAL A 281 -1.34 10.32 -14.48
C VAL A 281 -0.34 11.36 -14.96
N VAL A 282 0.12 11.25 -16.21
CA VAL A 282 1.12 12.14 -16.78
C VAL A 282 0.49 13.43 -17.27
N ASN A 283 -0.59 13.34 -18.05
CA ASN A 283 -1.25 14.50 -18.64
C ASN A 283 -2.78 14.33 -18.72
N LYS A 284 -3.46 14.91 -17.73
CA LYS A 284 -4.93 14.85 -17.65
C LYS A 284 -5.64 15.41 -18.88
N LYS A 285 -5.05 16.40 -19.58
CA LYS A 285 -5.66 17.00 -20.77
C LYS A 285 -5.55 16.09 -22.01
N LEU A 286 -4.41 15.41 -22.15
CA LEU A 286 -4.18 14.50 -23.28
C LEU A 286 -4.81 13.12 -23.08
N SER A 287 -5.24 12.78 -21.87
CA SER A 287 -5.84 11.47 -21.57
C SER A 287 -7.22 11.24 -22.20
N GLY A 288 -7.85 12.27 -22.72
CA GLY A 288 -9.17 12.19 -23.36
C GLY A 288 -10.36 12.03 -22.39
N TRP A 289 -10.12 11.92 -21.08
CA TRP A 289 -11.21 11.76 -20.10
C TRP A 289 -11.99 13.04 -19.88
N SER A 290 -13.31 12.99 -20.09
CA SER A 290 -14.20 14.11 -19.77
C SER A 290 -14.36 14.28 -18.25
N LYS A 291 -14.70 15.50 -17.81
CA LYS A 291 -15.01 15.76 -16.39
C LYS A 291 -16.15 14.87 -15.87
N GLY A 292 -17.15 14.59 -16.72
CA GLY A 292 -18.27 13.71 -16.39
C GLY A 292 -17.81 12.26 -16.15
N ALA A 293 -16.97 11.71 -17.03
CA ALA A 293 -16.40 10.38 -16.86
C ALA A 293 -15.58 10.25 -15.58
N ILE A 294 -14.73 11.26 -15.29
CA ILE A 294 -13.95 11.29 -14.03
C ILE A 294 -14.87 11.34 -12.81
N ALA A 295 -15.95 12.12 -12.86
CA ALA A 295 -16.92 12.20 -11.76
C ALA A 295 -17.64 10.85 -11.56
N ALA A 296 -18.01 10.16 -12.64
CA ALA A 296 -18.59 8.83 -12.59
C ALA A 296 -17.63 7.80 -11.96
N PHE A 297 -16.35 7.80 -12.35
CA PHE A 297 -15.35 6.92 -11.74
C PHE A 297 -15.12 7.24 -10.26
N LYS A 298 -15.14 8.52 -9.85
CA LYS A 298 -15.05 8.90 -8.43
C LYS A 298 -16.23 8.36 -7.63
N LYS A 299 -17.47 8.51 -8.17
CA LYS A 299 -18.65 7.94 -7.52
C LYS A 299 -18.53 6.43 -7.41
N ARG A 300 -18.15 5.77 -8.49
CA ARG A 300 -17.97 4.31 -8.51
C ARG A 300 -16.91 3.83 -7.50
N ALA A 301 -15.78 4.53 -7.37
CA ALA A 301 -14.76 4.23 -6.37
C ALA A 301 -15.30 4.42 -4.93
N PHE A 302 -16.05 5.48 -4.70
CA PHE A 302 -16.69 5.72 -3.40
C PHE A 302 -17.67 4.58 -3.05
N ASP A 303 -18.54 4.19 -3.97
CA ASP A 303 -19.51 3.10 -3.78
C ASP A 303 -18.78 1.75 -3.55
N ALA A 304 -17.71 1.47 -4.32
CA ALA A 304 -16.89 0.27 -4.14
C ALA A 304 -16.21 0.22 -2.76
N ASN A 305 -15.66 1.34 -2.27
CA ASN A 305 -15.07 1.40 -0.94
C ASN A 305 -16.08 1.07 0.16
N HIS A 306 -17.32 1.56 0.05
CA HIS A 306 -18.39 1.26 1.02
C HIS A 306 -18.84 -0.20 0.97
N ALA A 307 -18.76 -0.82 -0.20
CA ALA A 307 -19.08 -2.24 -0.39
C ALA A 307 -17.90 -3.18 -0.05
N LEU A 308 -16.78 -2.67 0.44
CA LEU A 308 -15.52 -3.41 0.61
C LEU A 308 -15.04 -4.07 -0.70
N LYS A 309 -15.27 -3.39 -1.83
CA LYS A 309 -14.91 -3.82 -3.19
C LYS A 309 -13.98 -2.82 -3.90
N GLY A 310 -13.39 -1.90 -3.16
CA GLY A 310 -12.28 -1.06 -3.64
C GLY A 310 -11.04 -1.90 -3.88
N ASP A 311 -10.17 -1.49 -4.79
CA ASP A 311 -8.98 -2.24 -5.19
C ASP A 311 -7.77 -2.06 -4.26
N GLN A 312 -7.95 -1.32 -3.18
CA GLN A 312 -6.95 -1.07 -2.16
C GLN A 312 -7.57 -1.19 -0.78
N ILE A 313 -6.94 -1.97 0.08
CA ILE A 313 -7.36 -2.20 1.46
C ILE A 313 -6.36 -1.62 2.45
N CYS A 314 -6.91 -1.17 3.57
CA CYS A 314 -6.19 -0.94 4.82
C CYS A 314 -6.60 -2.05 5.79
N VAL A 315 -5.62 -2.77 6.31
CA VAL A 315 -5.81 -3.86 7.29
C VAL A 315 -5.06 -3.50 8.55
N VAL A 316 -5.74 -3.50 9.69
CA VAL A 316 -5.14 -3.29 11.01
C VAL A 316 -5.05 -4.63 11.72
N LEU A 317 -3.83 -4.97 12.15
CA LEU A 317 -3.55 -6.20 12.85
C LEU A 317 -3.05 -5.89 14.27
N SER A 318 -3.39 -6.75 15.22
CA SER A 318 -2.83 -6.75 16.58
C SER A 318 -2.46 -8.17 17.03
N SER A 319 -1.67 -8.26 18.09
CA SER A 319 -1.43 -9.55 18.74
C SER A 319 -2.71 -10.01 19.43
N ASP A 320 -2.99 -11.31 19.39
CA ASP A 320 -4.04 -11.91 20.20
C ASP A 320 -3.71 -11.71 21.70
N LEU A 321 -4.51 -10.92 22.41
CA LEU A 321 -4.33 -10.63 23.82
C LEU A 321 -4.63 -11.83 24.75
N ALA A 322 -5.15 -12.93 24.20
CA ALA A 322 -5.44 -14.15 24.95
C ALA A 322 -4.18 -15.00 25.28
N GLN A 323 -2.99 -14.56 24.86
CA GLN A 323 -1.73 -15.31 25.06
C GLN A 323 -0.72 -14.58 25.96
N THR A 324 -1.13 -13.54 26.70
CA THR A 324 -0.27 -12.87 27.68
C THR A 324 -0.77 -13.04 29.11
#